data_640d705ee51b95d1a14ec8e7b7f7a5df
#
_entry.id   640d705ee51b95d1a14ec8e7b7f7a5df
#
_cell.length_a   1.000
_cell.length_b   1.000
_cell.length_c   1.000
_cell.angle_alpha   90.00
_cell.angle_beta   90.00
_cell.angle_gamma   90.00
#
_symmetry.space_group_name_H-M   'P 1'
#
loop_
_entity.id
_entity.type
_entity.pdbx_description
1 polymer ?
#
loop_
_entity_poly.entity_id
_entity_poly.type
_entity_poly.pdbx_seq_one_letter_code
_entity_poly.pdbx_strand_id
1 'polypeptide(L)'
;MSRLPPALVASTTPRVLEELGHPPARVLELGFAGVHAPLLRLAGFDVVVVEPDPAYRDRARERAGDVLAEPPAGAFDAVVAPDDADVTGVTTRKLVLVGQDGSVWSSA
;
A
#
# COMPACT_ATOMS: atom_id res chain seq x y z
N MET A 1 -15.93 5.95 7.50
CA MET A 1 -15.73 4.61 6.95
C MET A 1 -14.79 3.81 7.81
N SER A 2 -15.10 2.57 8.02
CA SER A 2 -14.24 1.71 8.82
C SER A 2 -13.13 1.13 7.96
N ARG A 3 -11.95 1.03 8.55
CA ARG A 3 -10.83 0.36 7.91
C ARG A 3 -11.00 -1.14 7.93
N LEU A 4 -10.41 -1.81 6.97
CA LEU A 4 -10.30 -3.25 6.99
C LEU A 4 -9.44 -3.70 8.19
N PRO A 5 -9.81 -4.78 8.88
CA PRO A 5 -8.96 -5.35 9.91
C PRO A 5 -7.59 -5.75 9.35
N PRO A 6 -6.51 -5.61 10.14
CA PRO A 6 -5.16 -5.95 9.67
C PRO A 6 -5.04 -7.39 9.15
N ALA A 7 -5.72 -8.34 9.77
CA ALA A 7 -5.68 -9.73 9.32
C ALA A 7 -6.29 -9.88 7.92
N LEU A 8 -7.37 -9.16 7.62
CA LEU A 8 -7.99 -9.18 6.29
C LEU A 8 -7.09 -8.52 5.26
N VAL A 9 -6.47 -7.38 5.62
CA VAL A 9 -5.51 -6.70 4.74
C VAL A 9 -4.33 -7.65 4.44
N ALA A 10 -3.77 -8.28 5.45
CA ALA A 10 -2.67 -9.23 5.28
C ALA A 10 -3.05 -10.40 4.37
N SER A 11 -4.30 -10.88 4.44
CA SER A 11 -4.76 -11.98 3.59
C SER A 11 -4.83 -11.61 2.11
N THR A 12 -4.87 -10.33 1.77
CA THR A 12 -4.89 -9.87 0.38
C THR A 12 -3.48 -9.73 -0.20
N THR A 13 -2.43 -9.79 0.61
CA THR A 13 -1.06 -9.54 0.15
C THR A 13 -0.62 -10.47 -1.00
N PRO A 14 -0.94 -11.78 -1.03
CA PRO A 14 -0.58 -12.61 -2.18
C PRO A 14 -1.18 -12.11 -3.49
N ARG A 15 -2.40 -11.63 -3.48
CA ARG A 15 -3.04 -11.08 -4.67
C ARG A 15 -2.45 -9.74 -5.07
N VAL A 16 -2.11 -8.91 -4.10
CA VAL A 16 -1.40 -7.65 -4.35
C VAL A 16 -0.07 -7.93 -5.02
N LEU A 17 0.68 -8.92 -4.55
CA LEU A 17 1.95 -9.32 -5.17
C LEU A 17 1.78 -9.77 -6.61
N GLU A 18 0.73 -10.55 -6.90
CA GLU A 18 0.42 -10.95 -8.28
C GLU A 18 0.17 -9.75 -9.18
N GLU A 19 -0.59 -8.78 -8.70
CA GLU A 19 -0.93 -7.58 -9.47
C GLU A 19 0.27 -6.64 -9.65
N LEU A 20 1.20 -6.61 -8.71
CA LEU A 20 2.41 -5.80 -8.81
C LEU A 20 3.39 -6.34 -9.86
N GLY A 21 3.37 -7.65 -10.10
CA GLY A 21 4.28 -8.30 -11.04
C GLY A 21 5.65 -8.56 -10.43
N HIS A 22 6.70 -8.37 -11.23
CA HIS A 22 8.06 -8.73 -10.82
C HIS A 22 8.83 -7.55 -10.23
N PRO A 23 9.54 -7.74 -9.10
CA PRO A 23 10.51 -6.76 -8.64
C PRO A 23 11.75 -6.72 -9.57
N PRO A 24 12.58 -5.66 -9.53
CA PRO A 24 12.40 -4.51 -8.64
C PRO A 24 11.37 -3.51 -9.16
N ALA A 25 10.68 -2.84 -8.23
CA ALA A 25 9.79 -1.74 -8.56
C ALA A 25 9.61 -0.87 -7.32
N ARG A 26 9.34 0.41 -7.55
CA ARG A 26 9.07 1.37 -6.47
C ARG A 26 7.58 1.44 -6.23
N VAL A 27 7.17 1.06 -5.02
CA VAL A 27 5.76 0.91 -4.63
C VAL A 27 5.43 1.87 -3.49
N LEU A 28 4.31 2.57 -3.61
CA LEU A 28 3.73 3.35 -2.52
C LEU A 28 2.61 2.54 -1.89
N GLU A 29 2.73 2.24 -0.59
CA GLU A 29 1.65 1.66 0.19
C GLU A 29 0.94 2.79 0.92
N LEU A 30 -0.34 3.00 0.63
CA LEU A 30 -1.11 4.11 1.17
C LEU A 30 -2.30 3.59 1.98
N GLY A 31 -2.36 3.96 3.27
CA GLY A 31 -3.58 3.79 4.05
C GLY A 31 -3.84 2.40 4.64
N PHE A 32 -2.82 1.53 4.70
CA PHE A 32 -2.94 0.18 5.29
C PHE A 32 -2.16 0.02 6.60
N ALA A 33 -1.73 1.11 7.21
CA ALA A 33 -0.92 1.07 8.42
C ALA A 33 0.31 0.15 8.30
N GLY A 34 0.90 0.09 7.12
CA GLY A 34 2.13 -0.66 6.85
C GLY A 34 1.98 -2.19 6.79
N VAL A 35 0.75 -2.71 6.71
CA VAL A 35 0.52 -4.16 6.79
C VAL A 35 1.15 -4.93 5.62
N HIS A 36 1.13 -4.38 4.41
CA HIS A 36 1.71 -5.05 3.24
C HIS A 36 3.23 -4.92 3.14
N ALA A 37 3.79 -3.83 3.68
CA ALA A 37 5.18 -3.45 3.42
C ALA A 37 6.21 -4.53 3.75
N PRO A 38 6.16 -5.26 4.89
CA PRO A 38 7.18 -6.26 5.18
C PRO A 38 7.25 -7.37 4.12
N LEU A 39 6.11 -7.86 3.65
CA LEU A 39 6.07 -8.93 2.64
C LEU A 39 6.47 -8.40 1.26
N LEU A 40 6.07 -7.18 0.91
CA LEU A 40 6.48 -6.56 -0.35
C LEU A 40 7.99 -6.36 -0.40
N ARG A 41 8.59 -5.89 0.70
CA ARG A 41 10.04 -5.72 0.80
C ARG A 41 10.78 -7.05 0.72
N LEU A 42 10.25 -8.06 1.39
CA LEU A 42 10.82 -9.42 1.33
C LEU A 42 10.80 -9.95 -0.09
N ALA A 43 9.78 -9.60 -0.87
CA ALA A 43 9.68 -10.01 -2.27
C ALA A 43 10.60 -9.22 -3.21
N GLY A 44 11.25 -8.16 -2.73
CA GLY A 44 12.22 -7.40 -3.51
C GLY A 44 11.75 -6.02 -3.99
N PHE A 45 10.58 -5.56 -3.55
CA PHE A 45 10.08 -4.22 -3.88
C PHE A 45 10.67 -3.14 -2.96
N ASP A 46 10.86 -1.95 -3.52
CA ASP A 46 11.21 -0.75 -2.76
C ASP A 46 9.92 -0.07 -2.34
N VAL A 47 9.59 -0.13 -1.05
CA VAL A 47 8.28 0.30 -0.55
C VAL A 47 8.40 1.57 0.29
N VAL A 48 7.64 2.59 -0.10
CA VAL A 48 7.42 3.79 0.70
C VAL A 48 6.04 3.66 1.33
N VAL A 49 5.97 3.82 2.66
CA VAL A 49 4.72 3.67 3.40
C VAL A 49 4.19 5.05 3.76
N VAL A 50 2.93 5.29 3.42
CA VAL A 50 2.21 6.52 3.75
C VAL A 50 0.98 6.17 4.56
N GLU A 51 0.86 6.78 5.75
CA GLU A 51 -0.32 6.65 6.59
C GLU A 51 -0.84 8.03 6.94
N PRO A 52 -1.90 8.50 6.25
CA PRO A 52 -2.46 9.83 6.49
C PRO A 52 -3.10 9.98 7.87
N ASP A 53 -3.62 8.89 8.45
CA ASP A 53 -4.31 8.93 9.72
C ASP A 53 -3.32 8.83 10.89
N PRO A 54 -3.18 9.88 11.72
CA PRO A 54 -2.24 9.83 12.83
C PRO A 54 -2.55 8.72 13.85
N ALA A 55 -3.80 8.28 13.96
CA ALA A 55 -4.18 7.21 14.88
C ALA A 55 -3.53 5.86 14.50
N TYR A 56 -3.14 5.68 13.24
CA TYR A 56 -2.54 4.45 12.75
C TYR A 56 -1.04 4.54 12.48
N ARG A 57 -0.45 5.75 12.59
CA ARG A 57 0.96 5.94 12.24
C ARG A 57 1.93 5.17 13.13
N ASP A 58 1.67 5.10 14.42
CA ASP A 58 2.59 4.39 15.34
C ASP A 58 2.61 2.90 15.01
N ARG A 59 1.46 2.31 14.74
CA ARG A 59 1.38 0.90 14.32
C ARG A 59 2.08 0.67 12.99
N ALA A 60 1.93 1.62 12.06
CA ALA A 60 2.62 1.55 10.78
C ALA A 60 4.13 1.57 10.96
N ARG A 61 4.65 2.42 11.84
CA ARG A 61 6.08 2.47 12.15
C ARG A 61 6.59 1.19 12.77
N GLU A 62 5.82 0.57 13.65
CA GLU A 62 6.19 -0.71 14.25
C GLU A 62 6.32 -1.81 13.21
N ARG A 63 5.47 -1.80 12.18
CA ARG A 63 5.47 -2.82 11.13
C ARG A 63 6.49 -2.56 10.03
N ALA A 64 6.68 -1.30 9.66
CA ALA A 64 7.31 -0.95 8.39
C ALA A 64 8.49 0.02 8.51
N GLY A 65 8.80 0.51 9.71
CA GLY A 65 9.86 1.48 9.91
C GLY A 65 9.39 2.90 9.56
N ASP A 66 10.07 3.56 8.63
CA ASP A 66 9.74 4.94 8.27
C ASP A 66 8.37 5.03 7.62
N VAL A 67 7.53 5.94 8.13
CA VAL A 67 6.17 6.17 7.64
C VAL A 67 5.96 7.66 7.45
N LEU A 68 5.45 8.03 6.28
CA LEU A 68 5.15 9.40 5.93
C LEU A 68 3.67 9.71 6.16
N ALA A 69 3.36 10.97 6.45
CA ALA A 69 1.99 11.43 6.59
C ALA A 69 1.34 11.70 5.22
N GLU A 70 2.15 12.05 4.23
CA GLU A 70 1.72 12.43 2.89
C GLU A 70 2.61 11.78 1.85
N PRO A 71 2.09 11.50 0.64
CA PRO A 71 2.94 10.99 -0.44
C PRO A 71 4.09 11.95 -0.74
N PRO A 72 5.32 11.44 -0.87
CA PRO A 72 6.44 12.27 -1.27
C PRO A 72 6.36 12.61 -2.77
N ALA A 73 7.12 13.63 -3.18
CA ALA A 73 7.26 13.95 -4.59
C ALA A 73 7.96 12.80 -5.33
N GLY A 74 7.68 12.70 -6.62
CA GLY A 74 8.27 11.70 -7.50
C GLY A 74 7.25 10.68 -7.99
N ALA A 75 7.72 9.81 -8.88
CA ALA A 75 6.90 8.81 -9.52
C ALA A 75 7.09 7.44 -8.85
N PHE A 76 6.02 6.66 -8.86
CA PHE A 76 6.03 5.26 -8.39
C PHE A 76 5.66 4.34 -9.55
N ASP A 77 6.19 3.13 -9.53
CA ASP A 77 5.79 2.11 -10.50
C ASP A 77 4.38 1.62 -10.19
N ALA A 78 4.03 1.55 -8.91
CA ALA A 78 2.69 1.17 -8.49
C ALA A 78 2.31 1.84 -7.17
N VAL A 79 1.00 2.01 -6.96
CA VAL A 79 0.42 2.44 -5.69
C VAL A 79 -0.55 1.36 -5.22
N VAL A 80 -0.42 0.92 -3.99
CA VAL A 80 -1.34 -0.01 -3.33
C VAL A 80 -2.15 0.79 -2.31
N ALA A 81 -3.46 0.82 -2.47
CA ALA A 81 -4.34 1.64 -1.63
C ALA A 81 -5.72 0.99 -1.48
N PRO A 82 -6.48 1.36 -0.42
CA PRO A 82 -7.90 1.04 -0.38
C PRO A 82 -8.64 1.66 -1.56
N ASP A 83 -9.73 1.04 -2.00
CA ASP A 83 -10.49 1.48 -3.17
C ASP A 83 -11.16 2.86 -3.00
N ASP A 84 -11.30 3.32 -1.75
CA ASP A 84 -11.85 4.64 -1.41
C ASP A 84 -10.77 5.68 -1.10
N ALA A 85 -9.49 5.35 -1.25
CA ALA A 85 -8.40 6.27 -0.95
C ALA A 85 -8.30 7.38 -1.99
N ASP A 86 -7.93 8.58 -1.52
CA ASP A 86 -7.60 9.69 -2.42
C ASP A 86 -6.17 9.52 -2.91
N VAL A 87 -6.01 9.18 -4.19
CA VAL A 87 -4.72 9.04 -4.85
C VAL A 87 -4.42 10.20 -5.80
N THR A 88 -5.20 11.27 -5.72
CA THR A 88 -5.00 12.48 -6.50
C THR A 88 -3.61 13.07 -6.22
N GLY A 89 -2.89 13.44 -7.25
CA GLY A 89 -1.55 14.04 -7.10
C GLY A 89 -0.42 13.02 -6.95
N VAL A 90 -0.73 11.73 -6.87
CA VAL A 90 0.30 10.70 -6.88
C VAL A 90 0.57 10.28 -8.34
N THR A 91 1.82 10.37 -8.76
CA THR A 91 2.22 9.93 -10.10
C THR A 91 2.60 8.45 -10.05
N THR A 92 1.86 7.62 -10.79
CA THR A 92 2.11 6.18 -10.83
C THR A 92 1.70 5.60 -12.18
N ARG A 93 2.32 4.47 -12.52
CA ARG A 93 1.99 3.71 -13.73
C ARG A 93 0.84 2.73 -13.49
N LYS A 94 0.68 2.25 -12.26
CA LYS A 94 -0.30 1.24 -11.92
C LYS A 94 -0.93 1.56 -10.57
N LEU A 95 -2.25 1.38 -10.48
CA LEU A 95 -2.99 1.40 -9.23
C LEU A 95 -3.40 -0.02 -8.88
N VAL A 96 -3.16 -0.43 -7.64
CA VAL A 96 -3.66 -1.68 -7.09
C VAL A 96 -4.57 -1.30 -5.92
N LEU A 97 -5.87 -1.52 -6.08
CA LEU A 97 -6.87 -1.11 -5.11
C LEU A 97 -7.47 -2.33 -4.42
N VAL A 98 -7.62 -2.22 -3.10
CA VAL A 98 -8.17 -3.30 -2.27
C VAL A 98 -9.53 -2.85 -1.75
N GLY A 99 -10.56 -3.63 -2.05
CA GLY A 99 -11.92 -3.36 -1.63
C GLY A 99 -12.22 -3.83 -0.22
N GLN A 100 -13.34 -3.37 0.31
CA GLN A 100 -13.80 -3.72 1.67
C GLN A 100 -14.10 -5.21 1.83
N ASP A 101 -14.39 -5.89 0.75
CA ASP A 101 -14.64 -7.33 0.71
C ASP A 101 -13.37 -8.17 0.50
N GLY A 102 -12.20 -7.53 0.47
CA GLY A 102 -10.93 -8.20 0.20
C GLY A 102 -10.63 -8.40 -1.27
N SER A 103 -11.46 -7.90 -2.18
CA SER A 103 -11.18 -7.97 -3.62
C SER A 103 -10.00 -7.06 -3.97
N VAL A 104 -9.23 -7.45 -4.98
CA VAL A 104 -8.09 -6.68 -5.46
C VAL A 104 -8.31 -6.36 -6.93
N TRP A 105 -8.22 -5.08 -7.26
CA TRP A 105 -8.35 -4.57 -8.62
C TRP A 105 -7.07 -3.86 -9.02
N SER A 106 -6.63 -4.01 -10.25
CA SER A 106 -5.50 -3.24 -10.74
C SER A 106 -5.79 -2.61 -12.10
N SER A 107 -5.24 -1.41 -12.30
CA SER A 107 -5.19 -0.80 -13.62
C SER A 107 -4.09 -1.50 -14.43
N ALA A 108 -4.44 -1.99 -15.56
CA ALA A 108 -3.47 -2.72 -16.38
C ALA A 108 -2.48 -1.76 -17.05
#